data_a0e8aac342d770de9117aab4cc82b2d4
#
_entry.id   a0e8aac342d770de9117aab4cc82b2d4
#
_cell.length_a   1.000
_cell.length_b   1.000
_cell.length_c   1.000
_cell.angle_alpha   90.00
_cell.angle_beta   90.00
_cell.angle_gamma   90.00
#
_symmetry.space_group_name_H-M   'P 1'
#
loop_
_entity.id
_entity.type
_entity.pdbx_description
1 polymer ?
#
loop_
_entity_poly.entity_id
_entity_poly.type
_entity_poly.pdbx_seq_one_letter_code
_entity_poly.pdbx_strand_id
1 'polypeptide(L)'
;HLTTRRQRQMCIRDRVDNDLFEEGLVAHTNGWPLPNDTPGGSYMYHAENKQILLGLIVPLDYSNPHLSPYDEFQKWKSHPDIKKYLKNGKRLSYGARALIKGGLQSMPSMEFPGGYLIGDNAGTLNFSKIKGSHTAMKSGIEAAKVINSNLNGEQKNFDEHLKTTWLYKELYQSRNFGPFFHKFGGFLGAAFNAIDQFIFRGNLPFTLNHPTPDHACLKKASECKKIDYPKYDNEITFDKLSSVYLSNTYH
;
A
#
# COMPACT_ATOMS: atom_id res chain seq x y z
N HIS A 1 0.56 13.07 -14.69
CA HIS A 1 0.39 11.72 -14.18
C HIS A 1 -0.19 11.76 -12.77
N LEU A 2 -1.39 11.21 -12.59
CA LEU A 2 -2.08 11.10 -11.33
C LEU A 2 -1.52 9.87 -10.59
N THR A 3 -0.61 10.08 -9.65
CA THR A 3 -0.08 8.98 -8.82
C THR A 3 -0.87 8.90 -7.52
N THR A 4 -1.66 7.85 -7.35
CA THR A 4 -2.24 7.52 -6.04
C THR A 4 -1.19 6.80 -5.20
N ARG A 5 -0.86 7.36 -4.04
CA ARG A 5 0.12 6.83 -3.11
C ARG A 5 -0.54 6.35 -1.83
N ARG A 6 0.04 5.37 -1.20
CA ARG A 6 -0.31 4.93 0.15
C ARG A 6 0.93 4.91 1.03
N GLN A 7 0.77 5.34 2.27
CA GLN A 7 1.78 5.15 3.28
C GLN A 7 1.51 3.85 4.03
N ARG A 8 2.49 2.96 4.01
CA ARG A 8 2.52 1.75 4.82
C ARG A 8 3.36 2.01 6.06
N GLN A 9 2.77 1.84 7.21
CA GLN A 9 3.49 1.85 8.48
C GLN A 9 3.60 0.42 8.99
N MET A 10 4.78 0.04 9.45
CA MET A 10 5.08 -1.28 9.93
C MET A 10 5.83 -1.20 11.25
N CYS A 11 5.44 -2.03 12.18
CA CYS A 11 6.14 -2.25 13.43
C CYS A 11 6.40 -3.75 13.60
N ILE A 12 7.59 -4.12 14.00
CA ILE A 12 7.90 -5.49 14.38
C ILE A 12 7.95 -5.53 15.90
N ARG A 13 7.17 -6.41 16.50
CA ARG A 13 7.23 -6.70 17.93
C ARG A 13 7.83 -8.08 18.15
N ASP A 14 8.77 -8.15 19.07
CA ASP A 14 9.42 -9.38 19.49
C ASP A 14 8.77 -9.93 20.74
N ARG A 15 8.82 -11.27 20.82
CA ARG A 15 8.52 -12.07 22.02
C ARG A 15 7.26 -11.62 22.73
N VAL A 16 6.16 -11.81 22.04
CA VAL A 16 4.87 -11.75 22.71
C VAL A 16 4.74 -13.03 23.53
N ASP A 17 4.95 -12.91 24.80
CA ASP A 17 4.74 -14.03 25.71
C ASP A 17 3.27 -14.06 26.13
N ASN A 18 2.42 -14.50 25.19
CA ASN A 18 1.02 -14.73 25.48
C ASN A 18 0.52 -16.00 24.74
N ASP A 19 -0.44 -16.67 25.36
CA ASP A 19 -1.05 -17.91 24.87
C ASP A 19 -1.84 -17.73 23.54
N LEU A 20 -2.00 -16.50 23.07
CA LEU A 20 -2.70 -16.16 21.83
C LEU A 20 -1.76 -16.14 20.62
N PHE A 21 -0.46 -16.31 20.82
CA PHE A 21 0.49 -16.36 19.72
C PHE A 21 0.36 -17.69 18.97
N GLU A 22 0.10 -17.61 17.68
CA GLU A 22 0.03 -18.76 16.78
C GLU A 22 0.93 -18.45 15.56
N GLU A 23 2.04 -19.15 15.44
CA GLU A 23 2.97 -18.96 14.32
C GLU A 23 2.27 -19.24 12.99
N GLY A 24 2.45 -18.34 12.03
CA GLY A 24 1.79 -18.42 10.73
C GLY A 24 0.41 -17.76 10.68
N LEU A 25 -0.14 -17.26 11.80
CA LEU A 25 -1.39 -16.51 11.79
C LEU A 25 -1.24 -15.26 10.91
N VAL A 26 -2.17 -15.10 9.98
CA VAL A 26 -2.28 -13.93 9.09
C VAL A 26 -3.65 -13.31 9.26
N ALA A 27 -3.70 -12.10 9.78
CA ALA A 27 -4.92 -11.34 9.94
C ALA A 27 -4.88 -10.05 9.14
N HIS A 28 -6.01 -9.72 8.50
CA HIS A 28 -6.22 -8.45 7.83
C HIS A 28 -7.46 -7.77 8.38
N THR A 29 -7.41 -6.46 8.55
CA THR A 29 -8.57 -5.66 8.93
C THR A 29 -8.79 -4.52 7.95
N ASN A 30 -10.01 -3.98 7.91
CA ASN A 30 -10.39 -2.87 7.07
C ASN A 30 -11.27 -1.89 7.87
N GLY A 31 -11.22 -0.60 7.51
CA GLY A 31 -12.01 0.45 8.14
C GLY A 31 -11.32 1.07 9.34
N TRP A 32 -11.89 0.90 10.53
CA TRP A 32 -11.34 1.54 11.74
C TRP A 32 -9.83 1.34 11.91
N PRO A 33 -9.05 2.37 12.29
CA PRO A 33 -9.47 3.69 12.82
C PRO A 33 -9.74 4.75 11.75
N LEU A 34 -9.54 4.42 10.48
CA LEU A 34 -9.70 5.36 9.38
C LEU A 34 -11.18 5.68 9.12
N PRO A 35 -11.51 6.94 8.76
CA PRO A 35 -12.87 7.31 8.38
C PRO A 35 -13.27 6.67 7.04
N ASN A 36 -14.58 6.60 6.78
CA ASN A 36 -15.14 5.95 5.60
C ASN A 36 -14.70 6.56 4.26
N ASP A 37 -14.34 7.84 4.25
CA ASP A 37 -13.83 8.56 3.09
C ASP A 37 -12.32 8.33 2.85
N THR A 38 -11.66 7.63 3.76
CA THR A 38 -10.23 7.29 3.68
C THR A 38 -10.07 5.77 3.80
N PRO A 39 -10.46 5.00 2.77
CA PRO A 39 -10.47 3.54 2.84
C PRO A 39 -9.05 2.98 2.91
N GLY A 40 -8.69 2.46 4.07
CA GLY A 40 -7.42 1.80 4.34
C GLY A 40 -7.62 0.45 5.00
N GLY A 41 -6.53 -0.20 5.32
CA GLY A 41 -6.56 -1.50 5.97
C GLY A 41 -5.29 -1.76 6.75
N SER A 42 -5.29 -2.84 7.50
CA SER A 42 -4.16 -3.25 8.29
C SER A 42 -3.87 -4.74 8.14
N TYR A 43 -2.71 -5.12 8.62
CA TYR A 43 -2.32 -6.52 8.70
C TYR A 43 -1.61 -6.80 10.03
N MET A 44 -1.70 -8.04 10.44
CA MET A 44 -0.96 -8.61 11.56
C MET A 44 -0.51 -10.01 11.16
N TYR A 45 0.79 -10.26 11.21
CA TYR A 45 1.40 -11.55 10.88
C TYR A 45 2.19 -12.05 12.08
N HIS A 46 1.93 -13.26 12.51
CA HIS A 46 2.73 -13.95 13.50
C HIS A 46 3.85 -14.72 12.78
N ALA A 47 5.05 -14.21 12.90
CA ALA A 47 6.23 -14.78 12.29
C ALA A 47 7.00 -15.67 13.27
N GLU A 48 8.05 -16.31 12.80
CA GLU A 48 8.97 -17.10 13.62
C GLU A 48 9.49 -16.33 14.84
N ASN A 49 9.98 -17.05 15.83
CA ASN A 49 10.57 -16.50 17.06
C ASN A 49 9.63 -15.59 17.85
N LYS A 50 8.34 -15.90 17.89
CA LYS A 50 7.30 -15.10 18.57
C LYS A 50 7.23 -13.63 18.12
N GLN A 51 7.58 -13.34 16.88
CA GLN A 51 7.52 -12.00 16.32
C GLN A 51 6.14 -11.72 15.73
N ILE A 52 5.63 -10.52 15.95
CA ILE A 52 4.40 -10.03 15.33
C ILE A 52 4.73 -8.83 14.45
N LEU A 53 4.46 -8.94 13.15
CA LEU A 53 4.58 -7.87 12.18
C LEU A 53 3.22 -7.21 12.02
N LEU A 54 3.18 -5.91 12.24
CA LEU A 54 1.96 -5.10 12.20
C LEU A 54 2.10 -4.00 11.16
N GLY A 55 1.02 -3.69 10.47
CA GLY A 55 1.02 -2.55 9.58
C GLY A 55 -0.35 -1.94 9.36
N LEU A 56 -0.37 -0.63 9.17
CA LEU A 56 -1.52 0.13 8.72
C LEU A 56 -1.20 0.80 7.38
N ILE A 57 -2.10 0.66 6.44
CA ILE A 57 -1.99 1.25 5.10
C ILE A 57 -3.01 2.37 5.01
N VAL A 58 -2.50 3.60 4.86
CA VAL A 58 -3.33 4.80 4.76
C VAL A 58 -3.19 5.35 3.35
N PRO A 59 -4.30 5.57 2.61
CA PRO A 59 -4.27 6.30 1.35
C PRO A 59 -3.77 7.73 1.59
N LEU A 60 -2.96 8.27 0.70
CA LEU A 60 -2.44 9.63 0.82
C LEU A 60 -3.33 10.67 0.11
N ASP A 61 -4.48 10.25 -0.37
CA ASP A 61 -5.55 11.07 -0.95
C ASP A 61 -6.62 11.47 0.09
N TYR A 62 -6.31 11.36 1.39
CA TYR A 62 -7.22 11.79 2.45
C TYR A 62 -7.49 13.30 2.41
N SER A 63 -8.72 13.69 2.74
CA SER A 63 -9.17 15.10 2.64
C SER A 63 -8.82 15.95 3.86
N ASN A 64 -8.72 15.34 5.06
CA ASN A 64 -8.50 16.06 6.31
C ASN A 64 -6.99 16.15 6.64
N PRO A 65 -6.37 17.34 6.59
CA PRO A 65 -4.94 17.53 6.88
C PRO A 65 -4.56 17.26 8.35
N HIS A 66 -5.53 17.16 9.26
CA HIS A 66 -5.29 16.76 10.65
C HIS A 66 -5.12 15.25 10.83
N LEU A 67 -5.39 14.43 9.79
CA LEU A 67 -5.16 13.01 9.83
C LEU A 67 -3.65 12.73 9.79
N SER A 68 -3.17 12.07 10.83
CA SER A 68 -1.78 11.60 10.94
C SER A 68 -1.72 10.11 10.73
N PRO A 69 -1.17 9.61 9.63
CA PRO A 69 -1.03 8.16 9.42
C PRO A 69 -0.29 7.46 10.55
N TYR A 70 0.67 8.14 11.19
CA TYR A 70 1.38 7.61 12.34
C TYR A 70 0.44 7.40 13.54
N ASP A 71 -0.34 8.42 13.88
CA ASP A 71 -1.23 8.37 15.04
C ASP A 71 -2.41 7.44 14.81
N GLU A 72 -2.92 7.34 13.58
CA GLU A 72 -3.91 6.34 13.21
C GLU A 72 -3.37 4.91 13.43
N PHE A 73 -2.10 4.66 13.11
CA PHE A 73 -1.47 3.37 13.40
C PHE A 73 -1.33 3.11 14.90
N GLN A 74 -0.97 4.12 15.70
CA GLN A 74 -0.94 3.97 17.16
C GLN A 74 -2.34 3.68 17.71
N LYS A 75 -3.34 4.41 17.25
CA LYS A 75 -4.74 4.21 17.61
C LYS A 75 -5.22 2.80 17.23
N TRP A 76 -4.90 2.31 16.04
CA TRP A 76 -5.24 0.94 15.62
C TRP A 76 -4.67 -0.13 16.56
N LYS A 77 -3.46 0.02 17.03
CA LYS A 77 -2.85 -0.92 17.99
C LYS A 77 -3.57 -0.96 19.34
N SER A 78 -4.28 0.11 19.71
CA SER A 78 -5.04 0.19 20.96
C SER A 78 -6.40 -0.51 20.91
N HIS A 79 -6.84 -0.98 19.73
CA HIS A 79 -8.08 -1.74 19.62
C HIS A 79 -8.02 -3.02 20.48
N PRO A 80 -9.06 -3.36 21.24
CA PRO A 80 -9.04 -4.52 22.14
C PRO A 80 -8.60 -5.82 21.45
N ASP A 81 -9.10 -6.08 20.24
CA ASP A 81 -8.78 -7.29 19.47
C ASP A 81 -7.35 -7.33 18.94
N ILE A 82 -6.68 -6.19 18.83
CA ILE A 82 -5.27 -6.10 18.44
C ILE A 82 -4.39 -6.04 19.69
N LYS A 83 -4.77 -5.20 20.64
CA LYS A 83 -4.02 -4.98 21.89
C LYS A 83 -3.71 -6.28 22.65
N LYS A 84 -4.66 -7.23 22.66
CA LYS A 84 -4.50 -8.51 23.35
C LYS A 84 -3.29 -9.32 22.84
N TYR A 85 -2.96 -9.24 21.56
CA TYR A 85 -1.78 -9.90 20.98
C TYR A 85 -0.47 -9.18 21.26
N LEU A 86 -0.53 -7.90 21.66
CA LEU A 86 0.65 -7.05 21.81
C LEU A 86 1.11 -6.87 23.26
N LYS A 87 0.32 -7.37 24.22
CA LYS A 87 0.67 -7.30 25.64
C LYS A 87 2.00 -7.99 25.89
N ASN A 88 2.81 -7.40 26.79
CA ASN A 88 4.12 -7.89 27.21
C ASN A 88 5.17 -8.00 26.09
N GLY A 89 4.86 -7.51 24.87
CA GLY A 89 5.78 -7.52 23.76
C GLY A 89 6.70 -6.31 23.77
N LYS A 90 7.93 -6.49 23.31
CA LYS A 90 8.90 -5.41 23.08
C LYS A 90 8.87 -4.95 21.63
N ARG A 91 8.90 -3.65 21.38
CA ARG A 91 9.03 -3.11 20.03
C ARG A 91 10.48 -3.26 19.54
N LEU A 92 10.68 -3.93 18.41
CA LEU A 92 12.01 -4.16 17.81
C LEU A 92 12.36 -3.15 16.75
N SER A 93 11.45 -2.92 15.82
CA SER A 93 11.70 -2.02 14.70
C SER A 93 10.44 -1.30 14.27
N TYR A 94 10.63 -0.22 13.52
CA TYR A 94 9.58 0.57 12.91
C TYR A 94 10.01 0.97 11.49
N GLY A 95 9.06 1.12 10.59
CA GLY A 95 9.30 1.64 9.26
C GLY A 95 8.05 2.25 8.67
N ALA A 96 8.23 3.24 7.80
CA ALA A 96 7.15 3.82 7.02
C ALA A 96 7.63 4.05 5.58
N ARG A 97 6.81 3.73 4.60
CA ARG A 97 7.13 3.91 3.19
C ARG A 97 5.89 4.26 2.40
N ALA A 98 6.02 5.20 1.48
CA ALA A 98 5.01 5.47 0.48
C ALA A 98 5.11 4.44 -0.65
N LEU A 99 3.96 3.93 -1.08
CA LEU A 99 3.83 2.99 -2.20
C LEU A 99 2.94 3.61 -3.28
N ILE A 100 3.21 3.30 -4.54
CA ILE A 100 2.39 3.73 -5.67
C ILE A 100 1.32 2.66 -5.90
N LYS A 101 0.04 3.03 -5.71
CA LYS A 101 -1.10 2.12 -5.91
C LYS A 101 -1.96 2.42 -7.13
N GLY A 102 -1.64 3.45 -7.88
CA GLY A 102 -2.49 3.95 -8.97
C GLY A 102 -2.71 2.98 -10.13
N GLY A 103 -2.00 1.85 -10.14
CA GLY A 103 -2.14 0.82 -11.16
C GLY A 103 -1.70 1.29 -12.54
N LEU A 104 -2.20 0.61 -13.57
CA LEU A 104 -1.78 0.82 -14.96
C LEU A 104 -1.94 2.28 -15.42
N GLN A 105 -3.02 2.96 -14.99
CA GLN A 105 -3.32 4.32 -15.41
C GLN A 105 -2.34 5.36 -14.86
N SER A 106 -1.62 5.04 -13.80
CA SER A 106 -0.65 5.95 -13.16
C SER A 106 0.80 5.62 -13.47
N MET A 107 1.05 4.56 -14.24
CA MET A 107 2.42 4.22 -14.62
C MET A 107 3.01 5.31 -15.52
N PRO A 108 4.21 5.82 -15.18
CA PRO A 108 4.93 6.75 -16.07
C PRO A 108 5.46 6.01 -17.30
N SER A 109 6.09 6.73 -18.24
CA SER A 109 7.01 6.08 -19.17
C SER A 109 8.12 5.40 -18.36
N MET A 110 8.31 4.13 -18.60
CA MET A 110 9.29 3.33 -17.85
C MET A 110 10.68 3.38 -18.51
N GLU A 111 10.76 3.92 -19.71
CA GLU A 111 12.00 4.18 -20.42
C GLU A 111 12.26 5.69 -20.51
N PHE A 112 13.49 6.09 -20.24
CA PHE A 112 13.97 7.45 -20.40
C PHE A 112 15.45 7.45 -20.84
N PRO A 113 15.99 8.55 -21.39
CA PRO A 113 17.37 8.58 -21.83
C PRO A 113 18.34 8.17 -20.73
N GLY A 114 19.07 7.08 -20.95
CA GLY A 114 20.07 6.55 -20.02
C GLY A 114 19.54 5.63 -18.91
N GLY A 115 18.24 5.28 -18.90
CA GLY A 115 17.73 4.40 -17.85
C GLY A 115 16.31 3.89 -17.99
N TYR A 116 15.95 3.00 -17.07
CA TYR A 116 14.63 2.42 -16.95
C TYR A 116 14.08 2.53 -15.51
N LEU A 117 12.79 2.79 -15.38
CA LEU A 117 12.06 2.65 -14.13
C LEU A 117 11.52 1.22 -14.02
N ILE A 118 11.77 0.56 -12.89
CA ILE A 118 11.31 -0.80 -12.64
C ILE A 118 10.69 -0.93 -11.24
N GLY A 119 9.91 -1.97 -11.03
CA GLY A 119 9.36 -2.31 -9.74
C GLY A 119 8.37 -1.28 -9.20
N ASP A 120 8.34 -1.16 -7.88
CA ASP A 120 7.40 -0.29 -7.18
C ASP A 120 7.61 1.20 -7.51
N ASN A 121 8.83 1.61 -7.83
CA ASN A 121 9.11 2.99 -8.26
C ASN A 121 8.41 3.34 -9.58
N ALA A 122 8.12 2.34 -10.42
CA ALA A 122 7.33 2.50 -11.64
C ALA A 122 5.81 2.28 -11.42
N GLY A 123 5.41 1.86 -10.23
CA GLY A 123 4.01 1.59 -9.89
C GLY A 123 3.51 0.23 -10.36
N THR A 124 4.38 -0.79 -10.44
CA THR A 124 3.99 -2.14 -10.90
C THR A 124 3.19 -2.94 -9.85
N LEU A 125 2.85 -2.35 -8.72
CA LEU A 125 2.05 -3.00 -7.68
C LEU A 125 0.67 -3.42 -8.21
N ASN A 126 0.34 -4.71 -8.12
CA ASN A 126 -1.04 -5.15 -8.30
C ASN A 126 -1.84 -4.88 -7.03
N PHE A 127 -2.55 -3.77 -7.02
CA PHE A 127 -3.30 -3.30 -5.86
C PHE A 127 -4.47 -4.25 -5.50
N SER A 128 -5.15 -4.83 -6.47
CA SER A 128 -6.28 -5.73 -6.20
C SER A 128 -5.86 -6.99 -5.44
N LYS A 129 -4.65 -7.46 -5.66
CA LYS A 129 -4.06 -8.61 -4.96
C LYS A 129 -3.23 -8.23 -3.74
N ILE A 130 -2.98 -6.93 -3.51
CA ILE A 130 -2.06 -6.42 -2.47
C ILE A 130 -0.65 -7.04 -2.63
N LYS A 131 -0.23 -7.32 -3.84
CA LYS A 131 1.03 -7.99 -4.17
C LYS A 131 1.82 -7.22 -5.21
N GLY A 132 3.10 -6.95 -4.93
CA GLY A 132 3.99 -6.21 -5.82
C GLY A 132 5.32 -6.90 -6.10
N SER A 133 5.75 -7.86 -5.26
CA SER A 133 7.09 -8.46 -5.41
C SER A 133 7.25 -9.19 -6.75
N HIS A 134 6.27 -9.99 -7.17
CA HIS A 134 6.31 -10.74 -8.43
C HIS A 134 6.31 -9.83 -9.66
N THR A 135 5.54 -8.74 -9.63
CA THR A 135 5.49 -7.75 -10.71
C THR A 135 6.76 -6.89 -10.75
N ALA A 136 7.31 -6.54 -9.59
CA ALA A 136 8.58 -5.84 -9.49
C ALA A 136 9.74 -6.67 -10.06
N MET A 137 9.86 -7.94 -9.65
CA MET A 137 10.85 -8.87 -10.21
C MET A 137 10.69 -9.05 -11.72
N LYS A 138 9.43 -9.21 -12.18
CA LYS A 138 9.15 -9.36 -13.62
C LYS A 138 9.58 -8.14 -14.42
N SER A 139 9.30 -6.94 -13.93
CA SER A 139 9.71 -5.70 -14.62
C SER A 139 11.24 -5.62 -14.76
N GLY A 140 11.99 -6.02 -13.73
CA GLY A 140 13.45 -6.09 -13.78
C GLY A 140 13.97 -7.11 -14.78
N ILE A 141 13.37 -8.31 -14.83
CA ILE A 141 13.70 -9.34 -15.81
C ILE A 141 13.47 -8.83 -17.24
N GLU A 142 12.35 -8.18 -17.49
CA GLU A 142 12.04 -7.68 -18.84
C GLU A 142 12.92 -6.49 -19.24
N ALA A 143 13.28 -5.62 -18.30
CA ALA A 143 14.27 -4.58 -18.53
C ALA A 143 15.62 -5.17 -18.95
N ALA A 144 16.10 -6.19 -18.23
CA ALA A 144 17.35 -6.86 -18.57
C ALA A 144 17.33 -7.48 -19.97
N LYS A 145 16.21 -8.07 -20.40
CA LYS A 145 16.05 -8.61 -21.76
C LYS A 145 16.14 -7.51 -22.82
N VAL A 146 15.45 -6.38 -22.59
CA VAL A 146 15.48 -5.26 -23.56
C VAL A 146 16.89 -4.68 -23.63
N ILE A 147 17.57 -4.48 -22.49
CA ILE A 147 18.95 -4.00 -22.46
C ILE A 147 19.86 -4.96 -23.26
N ASN A 148 19.76 -6.26 -23.02
CA ASN A 148 20.58 -7.22 -23.75
C ASN A 148 20.31 -7.20 -25.25
N SER A 149 19.04 -7.11 -25.68
CA SER A 149 18.69 -6.95 -27.08
C SER A 149 19.29 -5.68 -27.69
N ASN A 150 19.21 -4.57 -26.99
CA ASN A 150 19.74 -3.29 -27.48
C ASN A 150 21.27 -3.27 -27.56
N LEU A 151 21.96 -3.95 -26.63
CA LEU A 151 23.41 -4.15 -26.69
C LEU A 151 23.83 -5.01 -27.89
N ASN A 152 22.96 -5.91 -28.35
CA ASN A 152 23.18 -6.74 -29.53
C ASN A 152 22.71 -6.07 -30.85
N GLY A 153 22.38 -4.77 -30.82
CA GLY A 153 22.02 -4.00 -32.00
C GLY A 153 20.52 -4.00 -32.36
N GLU A 154 19.66 -4.64 -31.55
CA GLU A 154 18.22 -4.52 -31.69
C GLU A 154 17.76 -3.21 -31.03
N GLN A 155 16.88 -2.49 -31.70
CA GLN A 155 16.30 -1.25 -31.13
C GLN A 155 14.91 -1.56 -30.53
N LYS A 156 14.87 -2.07 -29.30
CA LYS A 156 13.62 -2.35 -28.58
C LYS A 156 13.29 -1.22 -27.61
N ASN A 157 12.05 -0.75 -27.65
CA ASN A 157 11.50 0.15 -26.67
C ASN A 157 10.92 -0.66 -25.49
N PHE A 158 11.26 -0.26 -24.28
CA PHE A 158 10.87 -1.00 -23.07
C PHE A 158 9.37 -0.90 -22.77
N ASP A 159 8.76 0.27 -22.96
CA ASP A 159 7.32 0.46 -22.72
C ASP A 159 6.48 -0.41 -23.67
N GLU A 160 6.87 -0.50 -24.93
CA GLU A 160 6.20 -1.36 -25.92
C GLU A 160 6.44 -2.84 -25.61
N HIS A 161 7.65 -3.20 -25.21
CA HIS A 161 7.95 -4.57 -24.82
C HIS A 161 7.11 -5.02 -23.62
N LEU A 162 6.96 -4.16 -22.59
CA LEU A 162 6.16 -4.47 -21.41
C LEU A 162 4.71 -4.80 -21.74
N LYS A 163 4.11 -4.13 -22.74
CA LYS A 163 2.73 -4.38 -23.18
C LYS A 163 2.51 -5.82 -23.65
N THR A 164 3.55 -6.50 -24.09
CA THR A 164 3.49 -7.90 -24.55
C THR A 164 3.59 -8.91 -23.40
N THR A 165 3.90 -8.46 -22.20
CA THR A 165 4.19 -9.33 -21.05
C THR A 165 2.94 -9.66 -20.22
N TRP A 166 3.01 -10.74 -19.45
CA TRP A 166 1.95 -11.07 -18.50
C TRP A 166 1.81 -10.03 -17.37
N LEU A 167 2.88 -9.30 -17.05
CA LEU A 167 2.84 -8.20 -16.08
C LEU A 167 1.83 -7.13 -16.51
N TYR A 168 1.93 -6.66 -17.75
CA TYR A 168 1.01 -5.68 -18.28
C TYR A 168 -0.42 -6.22 -18.29
N LYS A 169 -0.62 -7.46 -18.74
CA LYS A 169 -1.92 -8.12 -18.75
C LYS A 169 -2.54 -8.18 -17.36
N GLU A 170 -1.75 -8.52 -16.35
CA GLU A 170 -2.22 -8.59 -14.96
C GLU A 170 -2.65 -7.21 -14.43
N LEU A 171 -1.83 -6.18 -14.68
CA LEU A 171 -2.18 -4.81 -14.30
C LEU A 171 -3.39 -4.29 -15.08
N TYR A 172 -3.52 -4.64 -16.36
CA TYR A 172 -4.67 -4.30 -17.17
C TYR A 172 -5.96 -4.91 -16.61
N GLN A 173 -5.94 -6.15 -16.20
CA GLN A 173 -7.10 -6.83 -15.62
C GLN A 173 -7.53 -6.24 -14.27
N SER A 174 -6.63 -5.62 -13.53
CA SER A 174 -6.92 -4.97 -12.25
C SER A 174 -7.13 -3.45 -12.35
N ARG A 175 -7.09 -2.86 -13.54
CA ARG A 175 -7.05 -1.41 -13.75
C ARG A 175 -8.24 -0.64 -13.17
N ASN A 176 -9.42 -1.25 -13.16
CA ASN A 176 -10.64 -0.61 -12.64
C ASN A 176 -10.84 -0.80 -11.13
N PHE A 177 -10.05 -1.65 -10.48
CA PHE A 177 -10.26 -2.04 -9.08
C PHE A 177 -10.24 -0.83 -8.12
N GLY A 178 -9.21 -0.01 -8.16
CA GLY A 178 -9.12 1.20 -7.36
C GLY A 178 -10.18 2.25 -7.73
N PRO A 179 -10.30 2.60 -9.02
CA PRO A 179 -11.30 3.56 -9.48
C PRO A 179 -12.75 3.23 -9.12
N PHE A 180 -13.15 1.95 -9.09
CA PHE A 180 -14.49 1.58 -8.63
C PHE A 180 -14.73 1.99 -7.17
N PHE A 181 -13.80 1.70 -6.28
CA PHE A 181 -13.92 2.13 -4.87
C PHE A 181 -13.92 3.65 -4.72
N HIS A 182 -13.09 4.33 -5.47
CA HIS A 182 -13.03 5.79 -5.41
C HIS A 182 -14.33 6.46 -5.90
N LYS A 183 -14.92 5.94 -6.98
CA LYS A 183 -16.10 6.53 -7.60
C LYS A 183 -17.42 6.16 -6.89
N PHE A 184 -17.53 4.94 -6.41
CA PHE A 184 -18.79 4.37 -5.91
C PHE A 184 -18.77 4.04 -4.40
N GLY A 185 -17.65 4.32 -3.71
CA GLY A 185 -17.49 4.02 -2.28
C GLY A 185 -17.29 2.53 -2.00
N GLY A 186 -17.28 2.17 -0.71
CA GLY A 186 -16.91 0.84 -0.27
C GLY A 186 -17.85 -0.25 -0.76
N PHE A 187 -19.16 -0.12 -0.55
CA PHE A 187 -20.13 -1.18 -0.83
C PHE A 187 -20.38 -1.37 -2.34
N LEU A 188 -20.79 -0.31 -3.03
CA LEU A 188 -21.05 -0.40 -4.48
C LEU A 188 -19.76 -0.62 -5.27
N GLY A 189 -18.65 -0.02 -4.85
CA GLY A 189 -17.36 -0.28 -5.46
C GLY A 189 -16.93 -1.74 -5.33
N ALA A 190 -17.19 -2.39 -4.20
CA ALA A 190 -16.95 -3.83 -4.03
C ALA A 190 -17.83 -4.67 -4.96
N ALA A 191 -19.12 -4.34 -5.08
CA ALA A 191 -20.04 -5.04 -5.97
C ALA A 191 -19.60 -4.93 -7.45
N PHE A 192 -19.26 -3.73 -7.92
CA PHE A 192 -18.75 -3.54 -9.29
C PHE A 192 -17.41 -4.26 -9.51
N ASN A 193 -16.52 -4.24 -8.53
CA ASN A 193 -15.28 -5.00 -8.61
C ASN A 193 -15.52 -6.51 -8.67
N ALA A 194 -16.48 -7.04 -7.91
CA ALA A 194 -16.85 -8.44 -7.98
C ALA A 194 -17.35 -8.80 -9.39
N ILE A 195 -18.21 -7.99 -9.97
CA ILE A 195 -18.70 -8.18 -11.35
C ILE A 195 -17.53 -8.14 -12.34
N ASP A 196 -16.66 -7.14 -12.25
CA ASP A 196 -15.50 -7.03 -13.15
C ASP A 196 -14.56 -8.23 -13.02
N GLN A 197 -14.21 -8.63 -11.81
CA GLN A 197 -13.20 -9.67 -11.61
C GLN A 197 -13.75 -11.09 -11.81
N PHE A 198 -14.98 -11.39 -11.37
CA PHE A 198 -15.53 -12.75 -11.46
C PHE A 198 -16.29 -13.03 -12.76
N ILE A 199 -16.97 -12.05 -13.34
CA ILE A 199 -17.73 -12.20 -14.57
C ILE A 199 -16.88 -11.83 -15.78
N PHE A 200 -16.32 -10.60 -15.79
CA PHE A 200 -15.55 -10.08 -16.93
C PHE A 200 -14.06 -10.40 -16.86
N ARG A 201 -13.56 -10.94 -15.75
CA ARG A 201 -12.15 -11.28 -15.52
C ARG A 201 -11.21 -10.10 -15.79
N GLY A 202 -11.65 -8.88 -15.40
CA GLY A 202 -10.92 -7.65 -15.60
C GLY A 202 -10.93 -7.11 -17.05
N ASN A 203 -11.78 -7.65 -17.92
CA ASN A 203 -11.82 -7.27 -19.34
C ASN A 203 -13.05 -6.42 -19.70
N LEU A 204 -13.53 -5.58 -18.78
CA LEU A 204 -14.56 -4.59 -19.14
C LEU A 204 -14.08 -3.72 -20.31
N PRO A 205 -14.99 -3.31 -21.24
CA PRO A 205 -14.60 -2.56 -22.44
C PRO A 205 -14.21 -1.10 -22.17
N PHE A 206 -14.20 -0.69 -20.91
CA PHE A 206 -13.84 0.67 -20.50
C PHE A 206 -12.79 0.66 -19.38
N THR A 207 -12.10 1.79 -19.25
CA THR A 207 -11.16 2.05 -18.17
C THR A 207 -11.63 3.27 -17.39
N LEU A 208 -11.76 3.13 -16.08
CA LEU A 208 -12.04 4.23 -15.18
C LEU A 208 -10.74 4.91 -14.77
N ASN A 209 -10.76 6.23 -14.66
CA ASN A 209 -9.64 7.02 -14.18
C ASN A 209 -9.97 7.63 -12.82
N HIS A 210 -8.94 7.93 -12.04
CA HIS A 210 -9.07 8.76 -10.85
C HIS A 210 -9.32 10.21 -11.27
N PRO A 211 -10.42 10.84 -10.82
CA PRO A 211 -10.77 12.17 -11.27
C PRO A 211 -9.88 13.27 -10.69
N THR A 212 -9.29 13.02 -9.52
CA THR A 212 -8.54 14.02 -8.75
C THR A 212 -7.16 13.49 -8.37
N PRO A 213 -6.07 14.27 -8.55
CA PRO A 213 -4.76 13.90 -8.07
C PRO A 213 -4.71 13.96 -6.53
N ASP A 214 -3.89 13.11 -5.91
CA ASP A 214 -3.80 12.98 -4.45
C ASP A 214 -3.58 14.33 -3.75
N HIS A 215 -2.69 15.16 -4.29
CA HIS A 215 -2.36 16.46 -3.70
C HIS A 215 -3.54 17.47 -3.73
N ALA A 216 -4.51 17.29 -4.61
CA ALA A 216 -5.68 18.15 -4.72
C ALA A 216 -6.86 17.66 -3.84
N CYS A 217 -6.71 16.55 -3.16
CA CYS A 217 -7.74 16.01 -2.26
C CYS A 217 -7.76 16.72 -0.89
N LEU A 218 -6.64 17.31 -0.47
CA LEU A 218 -6.53 17.99 0.82
C LEU A 218 -7.40 19.27 0.85
N LYS A 219 -8.23 19.37 1.88
CA LYS A 219 -8.99 20.58 2.22
C LYS A 219 -8.14 21.52 3.08
N LYS A 220 -8.59 22.76 3.22
CA LYS A 220 -7.97 23.71 4.16
C LYS A 220 -8.16 23.23 5.60
N ALA A 221 -7.13 23.36 6.43
CA ALA A 221 -7.19 22.92 7.83
C ALA A 221 -8.30 23.61 8.62
N SER A 222 -8.62 24.88 8.28
CA SER A 222 -9.73 25.64 8.89
C SER A 222 -11.12 25.08 8.59
N GLU A 223 -11.27 24.30 7.53
CA GLU A 223 -12.52 23.69 7.08
C GLU A 223 -12.68 22.26 7.60
N CYS A 224 -11.67 21.72 8.27
CA CYS A 224 -11.64 20.33 8.72
C CYS A 224 -11.72 20.23 10.24
N LYS A 225 -12.40 19.19 10.71
CA LYS A 225 -12.43 18.86 12.13
C LYS A 225 -11.06 18.37 12.58
N LYS A 226 -10.54 18.93 13.68
CA LYS A 226 -9.34 18.42 14.35
C LYS A 226 -9.59 17.00 14.84
N ILE A 227 -8.56 16.18 14.78
CA ILE A 227 -8.58 14.81 15.29
C ILE A 227 -7.75 14.79 16.57
N ASP A 228 -8.40 14.44 17.68
CA ASP A 228 -7.73 14.27 18.96
C ASP A 228 -7.23 12.83 19.07
N TYR A 229 -5.93 12.65 19.06
CA TYR A 229 -5.32 11.36 19.24
C TYR A 229 -5.07 11.08 20.74
N PRO A 230 -5.28 9.84 21.20
CA PRO A 230 -5.00 9.46 22.57
C PRO A 230 -3.50 9.59 22.87
N LYS A 231 -3.17 9.91 24.12
CA LYS A 231 -1.77 9.90 24.58
C LYS A 231 -1.18 8.49 24.47
N TYR A 232 0.10 8.43 24.16
CA TYR A 232 0.82 7.15 24.07
C TYR A 232 1.01 6.53 25.48
N ASP A 233 0.85 5.21 25.56
CA ASP A 233 1.03 4.46 26.81
C ASP A 233 2.48 4.01 27.05
N ASN A 234 3.36 4.13 26.06
CA ASN A 234 4.75 3.67 26.06
C ASN A 234 4.93 2.16 26.25
N GLU A 235 3.86 1.40 26.19
CA GLU A 235 3.87 -0.06 26.22
C GLU A 235 3.52 -0.65 24.85
N ILE A 236 2.40 -0.18 24.26
CA ILE A 236 1.87 -0.62 22.97
C ILE A 236 1.92 0.52 21.96
N THR A 237 1.63 1.73 22.43
CA THR A 237 1.66 2.94 21.63
C THR A 237 2.85 3.82 22.03
N PHE A 238 3.50 4.43 21.06
CA PHE A 238 4.75 5.15 21.27
C PHE A 238 4.74 6.46 20.49
N ASP A 239 5.55 7.42 20.94
CA ASP A 239 5.78 8.66 20.23
C ASP A 239 6.56 8.44 18.92
N LYS A 240 6.47 9.41 18.02
CA LYS A 240 7.07 9.33 16.69
C LYS A 240 8.59 9.30 16.73
N LEU A 241 9.21 10.07 17.62
CA LEU A 241 10.68 10.14 17.71
C LEU A 241 11.28 8.82 18.16
N SER A 242 10.74 8.22 19.22
CA SER A 242 11.21 6.92 19.69
C SER A 242 10.97 5.80 18.66
N SER A 243 9.97 5.95 17.81
CA SER A 243 9.72 4.99 16.71
C SER A 243 10.73 5.18 15.57
N VAL A 244 11.00 6.40 15.18
CA VAL A 244 12.01 6.71 14.15
C VAL A 244 13.40 6.23 14.60
N TYR A 245 13.70 6.32 15.88
CA TYR A 245 14.95 5.75 16.42
C TYR A 245 15.15 4.27 16.09
N LEU A 246 14.08 3.48 16.01
CA LEU A 246 14.11 2.07 15.67
C LEU A 246 13.98 1.77 14.16
N SER A 247 14.01 2.80 13.32
CA SER A 247 13.89 2.64 11.85
C SER A 247 15.22 2.40 11.13
N ASN A 248 16.35 2.56 11.82
CA ASN A 248 17.70 2.53 11.23
C ASN A 248 17.89 3.52 10.07
N THR A 249 17.19 4.66 10.10
CA THR A 249 17.27 5.70 9.06
C THR A 249 18.12 6.91 9.47
N TYR A 250 19.06 6.73 10.37
CA TYR A 250 19.97 7.76 10.90
C TYR A 250 21.24 7.97 10.10
N HIS A 251 21.28 7.63 8.86
CA HIS A 251 22.52 7.77 8.08
C HIS A 251 22.43 8.92 7.12
#